data_e411b5b01b9a6bbc26929abb75a3d8ca
#
_entry.id   e411b5b01b9a6bbc26929abb75a3d8ca
#
_cell.length_a   1.000
_cell.length_b   1.000
_cell.length_c   1.000
_cell.angle_alpha   90.00
_cell.angle_beta   90.00
_cell.angle_gamma   90.00
#
_symmetry.space_group_name_H-M   'P 1'
#
loop_
_entity.id
_entity.type
_entity.pdbx_description
1 polymer ?
#
loop_
_entity_poly.entity_id
_entity_poly.type
_entity_poly.pdbx_seq_one_letter_code
_entity_poly.pdbx_strand_id
1 'polypeptide(L)'
;MSAPLAQVTEETLANIAKAQTTGILESTGIYSYDLSGLVTLIPVVTPFRDIVARTASPDGNPYAVWRAIMNLTNSQPDLSMGFDYAANEAVFLEQDFQARYKPTGLAGLVTQDSFDLAKGYGDPFAIATFNILNQVLIGDDRKLLGGQSFALKTATAPTLTQVTTGGSIAASTTVYVGVAGRTGSGYYYGSGNSRGASASGASGSGTATNSITATTTALRGAVAYDWFQSSNGTTWYYYTTTTTNTVTMTSVITSNNALPSSTLAPDLSTTWQGAQNSIPTYLSTADNGSANANDYDGFMASLSGDYNGTGQWGTPGSGTANPSVFTSLNGAALTLTGGTITEIEQYLFQPLWTQIKASPTALMVNAAQAQEVANLILGSTSATTYLNTDSAGRVNVTAGGRVGQVINAPAGGVEVPIEVHTSLPPGTIIARTDRVPFPQANISSVLEYRSLRDTAQFDYGISRIANTSGGGPRKEFEIRSVGAFVDRAPVAMGVLSNVS
;
A
#
# COMPACT_ATOMS: atom_id res chain seq x y z
N MET A 1 65.16 -23.13 0.33
CA MET A 1 64.81 -22.71 -1.04
C MET A 1 63.59 -21.80 -0.93
N SER A 2 63.76 -20.53 -1.18
CA SER A 2 62.65 -19.56 -1.19
C SER A 2 61.81 -19.81 -2.46
N ALA A 3 60.52 -19.99 -2.32
CA ALA A 3 59.61 -20.06 -3.45
C ALA A 3 59.79 -18.83 -4.32
N PRO A 4 59.77 -18.97 -5.64
CA PRO A 4 59.94 -17.84 -6.53
C PRO A 4 58.80 -16.84 -6.34
N LEU A 5 59.13 -15.57 -6.39
CA LEU A 5 58.25 -14.43 -6.11
C LEU A 5 56.91 -14.51 -6.91
N ALA A 6 56.94 -15.10 -8.10
CA ALA A 6 55.75 -15.32 -8.95
C ALA A 6 54.74 -16.30 -8.33
N GLN A 7 55.19 -17.35 -7.65
CA GLN A 7 54.30 -18.31 -6.97
C GLN A 7 53.63 -17.70 -5.72
N VAL A 8 54.32 -16.86 -4.99
CA VAL A 8 53.76 -16.17 -3.83
C VAL A 8 52.68 -15.16 -4.27
N THR A 9 52.89 -14.50 -5.42
CA THR A 9 51.90 -13.56 -5.97
C THR A 9 50.64 -14.26 -6.52
N GLU A 10 50.79 -15.42 -7.15
CA GLU A 10 49.65 -16.21 -7.63
C GLU A 10 48.83 -16.82 -6.48
N GLU A 11 49.46 -17.31 -5.43
CA GLU A 11 48.75 -17.78 -4.22
C GLU A 11 48.01 -16.62 -3.52
N THR A 12 48.62 -15.44 -3.45
CA THR A 12 48.02 -14.25 -2.85
C THR A 12 46.82 -13.78 -3.66
N LEU A 13 46.95 -13.74 -4.98
CA LEU A 13 45.82 -13.39 -5.89
C LEU A 13 44.72 -14.43 -5.85
N ALA A 14 45.01 -15.72 -5.77
CA ALA A 14 44.04 -16.78 -5.65
C ALA A 14 43.27 -16.70 -4.32
N ASN A 15 43.94 -16.35 -3.23
CA ASN A 15 43.30 -16.16 -1.94
C ASN A 15 42.47 -14.90 -1.87
N ILE A 16 42.84 -13.82 -2.55
CA ILE A 16 42.02 -12.61 -2.71
C ILE A 16 40.76 -12.92 -3.53
N ALA A 17 40.87 -13.63 -4.66
CA ALA A 17 39.75 -14.03 -5.48
C ALA A 17 38.80 -14.95 -4.70
N LYS A 18 39.28 -15.84 -3.87
CA LYS A 18 38.49 -16.74 -3.05
C LYS A 18 37.75 -16.02 -1.94
N ALA A 19 38.36 -15.03 -1.31
CA ALA A 19 37.70 -14.18 -0.31
C ALA A 19 36.57 -13.32 -0.92
N GLN A 20 36.71 -12.84 -2.15
CA GLN A 20 35.68 -12.11 -2.86
C GLN A 20 34.50 -12.99 -3.27
N THR A 21 34.74 -14.29 -3.53
CA THR A 21 33.66 -15.18 -4.03
C THR A 21 32.78 -15.73 -2.90
N THR A 22 33.29 -15.82 -1.69
CA THR A 22 32.60 -16.44 -0.54
C THR A 22 31.95 -15.43 0.41
N GLY A 23 32.25 -14.15 0.28
CA GLY A 23 31.74 -13.12 1.20
C GLY A 23 32.20 -13.29 2.66
N ILE A 24 33.12 -14.26 2.92
CA ILE A 24 33.71 -14.54 4.20
C ILE A 24 35.16 -14.06 4.13
N LEU A 25 35.54 -13.14 5.01
CA LEU A 25 36.91 -12.76 5.25
C LEU A 25 37.59 -13.91 5.96
N GLU A 26 38.14 -14.84 5.22
CA GLU A 26 39.07 -15.82 5.80
C GLU A 26 40.39 -15.11 6.14
N SER A 27 40.87 -15.30 7.33
CA SER A 27 41.95 -14.57 8.00
C SER A 27 43.39 -14.84 7.47
N THR A 28 43.52 -15.18 6.20
CA THR A 28 44.84 -15.58 5.64
C THR A 28 45.61 -14.47 4.95
N GLY A 29 45.16 -13.23 5.01
CA GLY A 29 45.86 -12.12 4.40
C GLY A 29 45.54 -10.78 5.06
N ILE A 30 46.53 -9.92 5.14
CA ILE A 30 46.30 -8.52 5.50
C ILE A 30 45.78 -7.81 4.26
N TYR A 31 44.46 -7.59 4.23
CA TYR A 31 43.84 -6.81 3.19
C TYR A 31 43.72 -5.37 3.69
N SER A 32 44.25 -4.43 2.96
CA SER A 32 43.90 -3.04 3.16
C SER A 32 42.59 -2.78 2.41
N TYR A 33 41.50 -2.84 3.13
CA TYR A 33 40.26 -2.33 2.60
C TYR A 33 40.14 -0.86 2.93
N ASP A 34 39.92 -0.08 1.91
CA ASP A 34 39.37 1.26 2.10
C ASP A 34 37.90 1.12 2.45
N LEU A 35 37.60 0.95 3.74
CA LEU A 35 36.25 0.91 4.28
C LEU A 35 35.64 2.30 4.43
N SER A 36 36.30 3.34 3.94
CA SER A 36 35.86 4.74 4.05
C SER A 36 34.57 5.05 3.26
N GLY A 37 34.07 4.11 2.47
CA GLY A 37 32.89 4.29 1.66
C GLY A 37 31.98 3.09 1.64
N LEU A 38 31.26 2.80 2.73
CA LEU A 38 30.14 1.85 2.67
C LEU A 38 29.03 2.46 1.79
N VAL A 39 28.94 2.01 0.55
CA VAL A 39 27.88 2.45 -0.37
C VAL A 39 26.61 1.67 -0.05
N THR A 40 25.61 2.36 0.48
CA THR A 40 24.27 1.78 0.64
C THR A 40 23.57 1.80 -0.72
N LEU A 41 23.32 0.62 -1.28
CA LEU A 41 22.58 0.46 -2.54
C LEU A 41 21.06 0.45 -2.36
N ILE A 42 20.58 0.52 -1.14
CA ILE A 42 19.16 0.53 -0.82
C ILE A 42 18.71 1.98 -0.66
N PRO A 43 17.86 2.50 -1.57
CA PRO A 43 17.33 3.85 -1.42
C PRO A 43 16.37 3.90 -0.23
N VAL A 44 16.58 4.83 0.66
CA VAL A 44 15.65 5.15 1.76
C VAL A 44 14.76 6.29 1.28
N VAL A 45 13.57 5.95 0.80
CA VAL A 45 12.58 6.91 0.33
C VAL A 45 11.29 6.70 1.14
N THR A 46 10.87 7.72 1.86
CA THR A 46 9.74 7.69 2.79
C THR A 46 8.75 8.83 2.50
N PRO A 47 8.18 8.90 1.29
CA PRO A 47 7.43 10.07 0.84
C PRO A 47 6.17 10.32 1.65
N PHE A 48 5.45 9.27 2.07
CA PHE A 48 4.23 9.42 2.85
C PHE A 48 4.52 9.76 4.31
N ARG A 49 5.54 9.11 4.90
CA ARG A 49 6.00 9.39 6.25
C ARG A 49 6.42 10.85 6.45
N ASP A 50 7.02 11.45 5.45
CA ASP A 50 7.53 12.83 5.50
C ASP A 50 6.40 13.87 5.43
N ILE A 51 5.25 13.51 4.88
CA ILE A 51 4.07 14.36 4.76
C ILE A 51 3.21 14.32 6.02
N VAL A 52 3.10 13.15 6.65
CA VAL A 52 2.23 12.95 7.83
C VAL A 52 2.78 13.68 9.04
N ALA A 53 1.98 14.58 9.61
CA ALA A 53 2.35 15.29 10.83
C ALA A 53 2.50 14.33 12.01
N ARG A 54 3.57 14.48 12.79
CA ARG A 54 3.83 13.65 13.97
C ARG A 54 3.59 14.45 15.24
N THR A 55 2.72 13.94 16.10
CA THR A 55 2.38 14.55 17.39
C THR A 55 2.52 13.52 18.51
N ALA A 56 3.08 13.96 19.63
CA ALA A 56 3.13 13.12 20.82
C ALA A 56 1.76 13.08 21.48
N SER A 57 1.37 11.91 21.97
CA SER A 57 0.16 11.78 22.80
C SER A 57 0.44 12.35 24.20
N PRO A 58 -0.36 13.30 24.69
CA PRO A 58 -0.17 13.83 26.02
C PRO A 58 -0.60 12.88 27.14
N ASP A 59 -1.43 11.87 26.80
CA ASP A 59 -2.11 11.02 27.77
C ASP A 59 -1.66 9.56 27.68
N GLY A 60 -1.55 8.88 28.80
CA GLY A 60 -1.27 7.44 28.89
C GLY A 60 -2.45 6.54 28.42
N ASN A 61 -3.38 7.06 27.65
CA ASN A 61 -4.50 6.33 27.09
C ASN A 61 -4.04 5.35 25.99
N PRO A 62 -4.53 4.12 25.94
CA PRO A 62 -4.20 3.16 24.87
C PRO A 62 -4.82 3.52 23.50
N TYR A 63 -5.66 4.55 23.44
CA TYR A 63 -6.34 5.02 22.23
C TYR A 63 -6.08 6.50 21.98
N ALA A 64 -5.88 6.85 20.72
CA ALA A 64 -6.05 8.21 20.25
C ALA A 64 -7.54 8.44 20.00
N VAL A 65 -8.15 9.40 20.72
CA VAL A 65 -9.59 9.69 20.63
C VAL A 65 -9.78 11.07 20.03
N TRP A 66 -10.78 11.21 19.17
CA TRP A 66 -11.21 12.50 18.63
C TRP A 66 -12.72 12.51 18.40
N ARG A 67 -13.31 13.70 18.37
CA ARG A 67 -14.73 13.90 18.09
C ARG A 67 -14.89 14.59 16.74
N ALA A 68 -15.87 14.16 15.95
CA ALA A 68 -16.21 14.79 14.69
C ALA A 68 -17.71 15.06 14.61
N ILE A 69 -18.07 16.17 13.97
CA ILE A 69 -19.44 16.45 13.56
C ILE A 69 -19.64 15.79 12.19
N MET A 70 -20.49 14.77 12.17
CA MET A 70 -20.69 13.94 10.97
C MET A 70 -21.69 14.52 10.01
N ASN A 71 -22.72 15.18 10.49
CA ASN A 71 -23.77 15.74 9.69
C ASN A 71 -24.42 16.95 10.36
N LEU A 72 -24.76 17.92 9.55
CA LEU A 72 -25.75 18.96 9.88
C LEU A 72 -27.07 18.54 9.27
N THR A 73 -28.16 18.61 9.99
CA THR A 73 -29.49 18.13 9.59
C THR A 73 -29.93 18.68 8.24
N ASN A 74 -29.41 19.82 7.85
CA ASN A 74 -29.66 20.42 6.56
C ASN A 74 -28.39 21.08 6.03
N SER A 75 -27.83 20.54 4.97
CA SER A 75 -26.66 21.12 4.29
C SER A 75 -27.02 22.41 3.54
N GLN A 76 -28.29 22.63 3.28
CA GLN A 76 -28.85 23.84 2.69
C GLN A 76 -30.10 24.23 3.51
N PRO A 77 -29.91 24.86 4.68
CA PRO A 77 -31.02 25.22 5.54
C PRO A 77 -31.91 26.24 4.85
N ASP A 78 -33.20 25.96 4.82
CA ASP A 78 -34.21 26.98 4.48
C ASP A 78 -34.28 27.94 5.68
N LEU A 79 -33.78 29.13 5.47
CA LEU A 79 -33.80 30.20 6.46
C LEU A 79 -35.08 31.03 6.42
N SER A 80 -36.04 30.65 5.54
CA SER A 80 -37.31 31.35 5.42
C SER A 80 -38.15 31.14 6.66
N MET A 81 -38.54 32.23 7.29
CA MET A 81 -39.43 32.22 8.46
C MET A 81 -40.44 33.34 8.37
N GLY A 82 -41.63 33.14 8.93
CA GLY A 82 -42.65 34.20 9.05
C GLY A 82 -42.36 35.09 10.26
N PHE A 83 -42.91 36.29 10.27
CA PHE A 83 -42.64 37.27 11.34
C PHE A 83 -43.04 36.83 12.76
N ASP A 84 -44.02 35.93 12.87
CA ASP A 84 -44.54 35.45 14.15
C ASP A 84 -44.26 33.98 14.42
N TYR A 85 -43.36 33.35 13.64
CA TYR A 85 -43.03 31.93 13.77
C TYR A 85 -41.61 31.75 14.35
N ALA A 86 -41.44 30.67 15.16
CA ALA A 86 -40.14 30.28 15.63
C ALA A 86 -39.27 29.79 14.46
N ALA A 87 -37.98 30.04 14.53
CA ALA A 87 -37.01 29.49 13.59
C ALA A 87 -36.95 27.96 13.68
N ASN A 88 -36.64 27.30 12.56
CA ASN A 88 -36.42 25.87 12.51
C ASN A 88 -35.20 25.50 13.35
N GLU A 89 -35.31 24.43 14.16
CA GLU A 89 -34.18 23.92 14.93
C GLU A 89 -33.16 23.27 14.00
N ALA A 90 -31.90 23.63 14.15
CA ALA A 90 -30.80 22.94 13.50
C ALA A 90 -30.26 21.86 14.43
N VAL A 91 -30.23 20.62 13.94
CA VAL A 91 -29.66 19.48 14.67
C VAL A 91 -28.36 19.07 14.00
N PHE A 92 -27.33 18.79 14.80
CA PHE A 92 -26.06 18.24 14.32
C PHE A 92 -25.77 16.90 15.02
N LEU A 93 -25.13 16.02 14.28
CA LEU A 93 -24.73 14.71 14.80
C LEU A 93 -23.24 14.73 15.09
N GLU A 94 -22.88 14.54 16.36
CA GLU A 94 -21.51 14.36 16.81
C GLU A 94 -21.23 12.88 17.07
N GLN A 95 -20.03 12.44 16.76
CA GLN A 95 -19.57 11.09 17.06
C GLN A 95 -18.11 11.09 17.49
N ASP A 96 -17.80 10.24 18.47
CA ASP A 96 -16.45 10.00 18.94
C ASP A 96 -15.82 8.85 18.15
N PHE A 97 -14.57 9.04 17.73
CA PHE A 97 -13.76 8.09 17.01
C PHE A 97 -12.50 7.78 17.77
N GLN A 98 -11.94 6.61 17.52
CA GLN A 98 -10.73 6.18 18.20
C GLN A 98 -9.82 5.36 17.29
N ALA A 99 -8.51 5.48 17.51
CA ALA A 99 -7.49 4.63 16.91
C ALA A 99 -6.60 4.05 18.01
N ARG A 100 -6.40 2.73 18.01
CA ARG A 100 -5.60 2.05 19.03
C ARG A 100 -4.11 2.21 18.73
N TYR A 101 -3.32 2.56 19.75
CA TYR A 101 -1.86 2.57 19.64
C TYR A 101 -1.31 1.15 19.49
N LYS A 102 -0.42 0.96 18.53
CA LYS A 102 0.22 -0.32 18.24
C LYS A 102 1.74 -0.20 18.23
N PRO A 103 2.44 -1.19 18.76
CA PRO A 103 3.90 -1.22 18.66
C PRO A 103 4.36 -1.58 17.25
N THR A 104 5.42 -0.94 16.81
CA THR A 104 6.11 -1.24 15.56
C THR A 104 7.61 -1.23 15.81
N GLY A 105 8.34 -2.15 15.23
CA GLY A 105 9.79 -2.18 15.40
C GLY A 105 10.43 -3.39 14.74
N LEU A 106 11.76 -3.35 14.70
CA LEU A 106 12.60 -4.44 14.25
C LEU A 106 13.71 -4.66 15.27
N ALA A 107 14.06 -5.92 15.49
CA ALA A 107 15.17 -6.31 16.33
C ALA A 107 16.42 -6.61 15.49
N GLY A 108 17.57 -6.32 16.04
CA GLY A 108 18.86 -6.65 15.47
C GLY A 108 19.74 -7.38 16.47
N LEU A 109 20.67 -8.16 15.95
CA LEU A 109 21.66 -8.84 16.77
C LEU A 109 23.03 -8.71 16.12
N VAL A 110 24.07 -8.60 16.96
CA VAL A 110 25.47 -8.63 16.55
C VAL A 110 26.20 -9.62 17.44
N THR A 111 26.92 -10.57 16.84
CA THR A 111 27.70 -11.57 17.59
C THR A 111 28.94 -10.96 18.18
N GLN A 112 29.39 -11.47 19.35
CA GLN A 112 30.59 -10.98 19.99
C GLN A 112 31.84 -11.20 19.12
N ASP A 113 31.88 -12.31 18.38
CA ASP A 113 32.96 -12.61 17.46
C ASP A 113 33.12 -11.55 16.36
N SER A 114 31.99 -10.99 15.90
CA SER A 114 31.97 -9.89 14.94
C SER A 114 32.62 -8.61 15.48
N PHE A 115 32.42 -8.31 16.78
CA PHE A 115 33.11 -7.19 17.44
C PHE A 115 34.61 -7.40 17.55
N ASP A 116 35.02 -8.62 17.91
CA ASP A 116 36.42 -8.92 18.10
C ASP A 116 37.19 -8.94 16.77
N LEU A 117 36.56 -9.40 15.69
CA LEU A 117 37.12 -9.39 14.34
C LEU A 117 37.18 -8.01 13.71
N ALA A 118 36.24 -7.13 14.07
CA ALA A 118 36.14 -5.79 13.51
C ALA A 118 37.06 -4.75 14.23
N LYS A 119 37.78 -5.14 15.27
CA LYS A 119 38.66 -4.22 15.98
C LYS A 119 39.66 -3.55 15.03
N GLY A 120 39.59 -2.23 14.95
CA GLY A 120 40.47 -1.42 14.10
C GLY A 120 39.90 -1.10 12.69
N TYR A 121 38.76 -1.66 12.32
CA TYR A 121 38.16 -1.42 11.01
C TYR A 121 36.79 -0.70 11.04
N GLY A 122 36.03 -0.85 12.08
CA GLY A 122 34.73 -0.23 12.21
C GLY A 122 33.93 -0.74 13.41
N ASP A 123 32.78 -0.14 13.68
CA ASP A 123 31.83 -0.59 14.71
C ASP A 123 30.68 -1.36 14.08
N PRO A 124 30.64 -2.70 14.16
CA PRO A 124 29.58 -3.52 13.59
C PRO A 124 28.20 -3.21 14.18
N PHE A 125 28.16 -2.76 15.44
CA PHE A 125 26.90 -2.39 16.09
C PHE A 125 26.32 -1.12 15.51
N ALA A 126 27.14 -0.09 15.28
CA ALA A 126 26.71 1.15 14.64
C ALA A 126 26.20 0.89 13.22
N ILE A 127 26.88 0.05 12.44
CA ILE A 127 26.46 -0.33 11.09
C ILE A 127 25.13 -1.09 11.13
N ALA A 128 24.98 -2.07 12.02
CA ALA A 128 23.74 -2.83 12.18
C ALA A 128 22.57 -1.92 12.61
N THR A 129 22.80 -1.03 13.57
CA THR A 129 21.79 -0.07 14.04
C THR A 129 21.33 0.85 12.92
N PHE A 130 22.27 1.38 12.13
CA PHE A 130 21.94 2.25 11.00
C PHE A 130 21.11 1.52 9.93
N ASN A 131 21.49 0.30 9.59
CA ASN A 131 20.77 -0.50 8.61
C ASN A 131 19.36 -0.88 9.08
N ILE A 132 19.19 -1.22 10.35
CA ILE A 132 17.88 -1.54 10.92
C ILE A 132 17.02 -0.28 11.03
N LEU A 133 17.60 0.86 11.38
CA LEU A 133 16.86 2.14 11.37
C LEU A 133 16.33 2.45 9.99
N ASN A 134 17.12 2.30 8.94
CA ASN A 134 16.68 2.50 7.57
C ASN A 134 15.53 1.56 7.19
N GLN A 135 15.60 0.29 7.58
CA GLN A 135 14.52 -0.67 7.35
C GLN A 135 13.25 -0.30 8.12
N VAL A 136 13.38 0.17 9.37
CA VAL A 136 12.25 0.65 10.17
C VAL A 136 11.58 1.86 9.51
N LEU A 137 12.36 2.81 8.96
CA LEU A 137 11.82 4.00 8.28
C LEU A 137 11.03 3.62 7.02
N ILE A 138 11.58 2.72 6.19
CA ILE A 138 10.88 2.22 4.99
C ILE A 138 9.63 1.43 5.38
N GLY A 139 9.72 0.59 6.41
CA GLY A 139 8.60 -0.18 6.91
C GLY A 139 7.49 0.71 7.51
N ASP A 140 7.86 1.78 8.21
CA ASP A 140 6.95 2.77 8.78
C ASP A 140 6.17 3.51 7.67
N ASP A 141 6.86 3.92 6.59
CA ASP A 141 6.21 4.55 5.42
C ASP A 141 5.15 3.63 4.79
N ARG A 142 5.52 2.37 4.54
CA ARG A 142 4.59 1.37 3.98
C ARG A 142 3.42 1.09 4.91
N LYS A 143 3.66 1.05 6.21
CA LYS A 143 2.65 0.79 7.22
C LYS A 143 1.71 1.98 7.41
N LEU A 144 2.22 3.21 7.37
CA LEU A 144 1.41 4.43 7.39
C LEU A 144 0.47 4.50 6.18
N LEU A 145 0.94 4.08 5.00
CA LEU A 145 0.12 4.06 3.80
C LEU A 145 -0.86 2.89 3.78
N GLY A 146 -0.40 1.66 4.01
CA GLY A 146 -1.14 0.44 3.74
C GLY A 146 -1.44 -0.45 4.96
N GLY A 147 -1.15 -0.01 6.18
CA GLY A 147 -1.44 -0.78 7.40
C GLY A 147 -2.93 -1.13 7.49
N GLN A 148 -3.25 -2.33 7.98
CA GLN A 148 -4.62 -2.85 8.00
C GLN A 148 -4.87 -3.67 9.26
N SER A 149 -5.77 -3.21 10.11
CA SER A 149 -6.13 -3.89 11.37
C SER A 149 -7.33 -4.84 11.26
N PHE A 150 -8.03 -4.83 10.15
CA PHE A 150 -9.26 -5.60 9.92
C PHE A 150 -9.24 -6.28 8.55
N ALA A 151 -10.03 -7.35 8.42
CA ALA A 151 -10.26 -7.99 7.14
C ALA A 151 -11.41 -7.31 6.38
N LEU A 152 -11.29 -7.21 5.06
CA LEU A 152 -12.36 -6.70 4.20
C LEU A 152 -13.57 -7.63 4.22
N LYS A 153 -14.72 -7.15 3.74
CA LYS A 153 -15.90 -7.97 3.47
C LYS A 153 -15.56 -9.13 2.52
N THR A 154 -16.35 -10.17 2.58
CA THR A 154 -16.27 -11.27 1.60
C THR A 154 -16.46 -10.71 0.18
N ALA A 155 -15.62 -11.13 -0.74
CA ALA A 155 -15.75 -10.79 -2.14
C ALA A 155 -17.12 -11.22 -2.68
N THR A 156 -17.63 -10.55 -3.69
CA THR A 156 -18.84 -10.98 -4.38
C THR A 156 -18.48 -12.09 -5.38
N ALA A 157 -19.32 -13.11 -5.47
CA ALA A 157 -19.14 -14.16 -6.45
C ALA A 157 -19.00 -13.58 -7.87
N PRO A 158 -17.99 -13.98 -8.64
CA PRO A 158 -17.74 -13.38 -9.94
C PRO A 158 -18.83 -13.71 -10.96
N THR A 159 -19.14 -12.75 -11.80
CA THR A 159 -19.95 -12.98 -13.02
C THR A 159 -19.03 -13.50 -14.12
N LEU A 160 -19.43 -14.61 -14.75
CA LEU A 160 -18.63 -15.26 -15.77
C LEU A 160 -19.24 -14.98 -17.16
N THR A 161 -18.44 -14.43 -18.05
CA THR A 161 -18.77 -14.21 -19.46
C THR A 161 -17.95 -15.14 -20.32
N GLN A 162 -18.64 -15.90 -21.16
CA GLN A 162 -17.99 -16.83 -22.09
C GLN A 162 -17.58 -16.12 -23.36
N VAL A 163 -16.38 -16.42 -23.85
CA VAL A 163 -15.86 -15.93 -25.12
C VAL A 163 -15.39 -17.15 -25.93
N THR A 164 -15.80 -17.25 -27.17
CA THR A 164 -15.50 -18.40 -28.05
C THR A 164 -14.11 -18.34 -28.66
N THR A 165 -13.35 -17.31 -28.40
CA THR A 165 -12.00 -17.06 -28.93
C THR A 165 -11.04 -16.65 -27.84
N GLY A 166 -9.76 -16.66 -28.13
CA GLY A 166 -8.73 -16.09 -27.25
C GLY A 166 -8.21 -17.03 -26.15
N GLY A 167 -8.60 -18.30 -26.16
CA GLY A 167 -8.14 -19.29 -25.20
C GLY A 167 -7.97 -20.67 -25.76
N SER A 168 -7.82 -21.65 -24.89
CA SER A 168 -7.70 -23.10 -25.23
C SER A 168 -8.64 -23.97 -24.38
N ILE A 169 -9.69 -23.36 -23.79
CA ILE A 169 -10.67 -24.11 -23.01
C ILE A 169 -11.57 -24.90 -23.97
N ALA A 170 -11.70 -26.21 -23.73
CA ALA A 170 -12.52 -27.07 -24.56
C ALA A 170 -14.01 -26.63 -24.51
N ALA A 171 -14.74 -26.92 -25.58
CA ALA A 171 -16.16 -26.59 -25.65
C ALA A 171 -16.95 -27.25 -24.52
N SER A 172 -17.93 -26.52 -24.00
CA SER A 172 -18.85 -26.98 -22.94
C SER A 172 -18.17 -27.48 -21.65
N THR A 173 -16.96 -27.04 -21.39
CA THR A 173 -16.24 -27.35 -20.15
C THR A 173 -16.74 -26.46 -19.00
N THR A 174 -17.16 -27.07 -17.91
CA THR A 174 -17.50 -26.33 -16.69
C THR A 174 -16.23 -25.90 -15.96
N VAL A 175 -16.12 -24.62 -15.68
CA VAL A 175 -15.02 -24.03 -14.93
C VAL A 175 -15.59 -23.29 -13.72
N TYR A 176 -14.99 -23.51 -12.57
CA TYR A 176 -15.28 -22.78 -11.34
C TYR A 176 -14.22 -21.72 -11.16
N VAL A 177 -14.65 -20.51 -10.89
CA VAL A 177 -13.77 -19.36 -10.69
C VAL A 177 -14.01 -18.81 -9.29
N GLY A 178 -12.94 -18.68 -8.52
CA GLY A 178 -12.92 -18.07 -7.20
C GLY A 178 -12.17 -16.75 -7.21
N VAL A 179 -12.57 -15.82 -6.38
CA VAL A 179 -11.93 -14.50 -6.23
C VAL A 179 -11.83 -14.11 -4.77
N ALA A 180 -10.71 -13.49 -4.38
CA ALA A 180 -10.52 -12.85 -3.09
C ALA A 180 -9.86 -11.49 -3.28
N GLY A 181 -10.33 -10.44 -2.58
CA GLY A 181 -9.72 -9.13 -2.65
C GLY A 181 -8.50 -9.02 -1.73
N ARG A 182 -7.47 -8.31 -2.16
CA ARG A 182 -6.27 -7.96 -1.39
C ARG A 182 -6.33 -6.51 -0.95
N THR A 183 -5.96 -6.23 0.29
CA THR A 183 -5.70 -4.89 0.81
C THR A 183 -4.31 -4.39 0.43
N GLY A 184 -3.99 -3.12 0.69
CA GLY A 184 -2.63 -2.62 0.56
C GLY A 184 -1.63 -3.37 1.44
N SER A 185 -2.02 -3.71 2.68
CA SER A 185 -1.25 -4.58 3.56
C SER A 185 -1.13 -6.00 3.02
N GLY A 186 -2.21 -6.56 2.48
CA GLY A 186 -2.23 -7.88 1.85
C GLY A 186 -1.36 -7.95 0.60
N TYR A 187 -1.26 -6.86 -0.12
CA TYR A 187 -0.40 -6.77 -1.31
C TYR A 187 1.08 -6.86 -0.97
N TYR A 188 1.52 -6.21 0.12
CA TYR A 188 2.93 -6.17 0.52
C TYR A 188 3.29 -7.15 1.64
N TYR A 189 2.36 -7.46 2.54
CA TYR A 189 2.62 -8.25 3.76
C TYR A 189 1.71 -9.46 3.94
N GLY A 190 0.75 -9.67 3.05
CA GLY A 190 -0.15 -10.81 3.09
C GLY A 190 -1.22 -10.77 4.17
N SER A 191 -1.75 -9.59 4.49
CA SER A 191 -2.70 -9.44 5.59
C SER A 191 -3.88 -8.53 5.26
N GLY A 192 -5.00 -8.69 5.95
CA GLY A 192 -6.19 -7.85 5.80
C GLY A 192 -7.07 -8.19 4.58
N ASN A 193 -6.83 -9.32 3.92
CA ASN A 193 -7.54 -9.71 2.71
C ASN A 193 -9.02 -10.04 2.97
N SER A 194 -9.83 -10.01 1.92
CA SER A 194 -11.21 -10.46 1.97
C SER A 194 -11.30 -11.99 1.99
N ARG A 195 -12.44 -12.50 2.47
CA ARG A 195 -12.80 -13.89 2.19
C ARG A 195 -13.15 -14.06 0.72
N GLY A 196 -12.82 -15.24 0.17
CA GLY A 196 -13.13 -15.59 -1.21
C GLY A 196 -14.59 -15.94 -1.43
N ALA A 197 -15.06 -15.70 -2.63
CA ALA A 197 -16.32 -16.20 -3.17
C ALA A 197 -16.11 -16.81 -4.55
N SER A 198 -16.96 -17.74 -4.97
CA SER A 198 -16.82 -18.44 -6.24
C SER A 198 -18.13 -18.54 -7.02
N ALA A 199 -17.99 -18.68 -8.33
CA ALA A 199 -19.07 -19.01 -9.25
C ALA A 199 -18.61 -20.11 -10.22
N SER A 200 -19.55 -20.79 -10.86
CA SER A 200 -19.30 -21.75 -11.92
C SER A 200 -19.96 -21.32 -13.21
N GLY A 201 -19.29 -21.57 -14.32
CA GLY A 201 -19.82 -21.35 -15.66
C GLY A 201 -19.28 -22.35 -16.65
N ALA A 202 -20.06 -22.67 -17.70
CA ALA A 202 -19.59 -23.48 -18.79
C ALA A 202 -18.90 -22.64 -19.85
N SER A 203 -17.86 -23.15 -20.49
CA SER A 203 -17.28 -22.48 -21.67
C SER A 203 -18.26 -22.55 -22.86
N GLY A 204 -18.06 -21.66 -23.84
CA GLY A 204 -18.90 -21.64 -25.05
C GLY A 204 -18.94 -22.98 -25.77
N SER A 205 -20.02 -23.24 -26.52
CA SER A 205 -20.29 -24.56 -27.15
C SER A 205 -19.61 -24.79 -28.50
N GLY A 206 -18.88 -23.79 -29.04
CA GLY A 206 -18.51 -23.84 -30.46
C GLY A 206 -17.14 -24.40 -30.79
N THR A 207 -16.11 -24.13 -30.04
CA THR A 207 -14.70 -24.40 -30.41
C THR A 207 -13.84 -24.77 -29.21
N ALA A 208 -12.65 -25.32 -29.45
CA ALA A 208 -11.65 -25.54 -28.40
C ALA A 208 -10.80 -24.29 -28.09
N THR A 209 -11.20 -23.12 -28.58
CA THR A 209 -10.49 -21.83 -28.40
C THR A 209 -11.18 -20.89 -27.42
N ASN A 210 -12.02 -21.42 -26.55
CA ASN A 210 -12.79 -20.61 -25.60
C ASN A 210 -11.91 -19.99 -24.51
N SER A 211 -12.34 -18.85 -24.07
CA SER A 211 -11.88 -18.20 -22.83
C SER A 211 -13.07 -17.81 -21.93
N ILE A 212 -12.81 -17.58 -20.67
CA ILE A 212 -13.82 -17.13 -19.69
C ILE A 212 -13.32 -15.84 -19.07
N THR A 213 -14.09 -14.77 -19.23
CA THR A 213 -13.84 -13.52 -18.51
C THR A 213 -14.67 -13.53 -17.24
N ALA A 214 -14.00 -13.40 -16.10
CA ALA A 214 -14.62 -13.30 -14.79
C ALA A 214 -14.50 -11.87 -14.28
N THR A 215 -15.61 -11.29 -13.82
CA THR A 215 -15.66 -9.94 -13.26
C THR A 215 -16.37 -9.99 -11.91
N THR A 216 -15.76 -9.46 -10.88
CA THR A 216 -16.39 -9.32 -9.56
C THR A 216 -16.78 -7.86 -9.31
N THR A 217 -17.74 -7.63 -8.42
CA THR A 217 -18.03 -6.27 -7.95
C THR A 217 -16.81 -5.72 -7.22
N ALA A 218 -16.43 -4.49 -7.53
CA ALA A 218 -15.31 -3.83 -6.87
C ALA A 218 -15.52 -3.79 -5.35
N LEU A 219 -14.55 -4.29 -4.64
CA LEU A 219 -14.56 -4.32 -3.19
C LEU A 219 -13.82 -3.09 -2.66
N ARG A 220 -14.51 -2.26 -1.89
CA ARG A 220 -13.92 -1.06 -1.30
C ARG A 220 -12.77 -1.44 -0.36
N GLY A 221 -11.59 -0.82 -0.57
CA GLY A 221 -10.36 -1.13 0.15
C GLY A 221 -9.52 -2.24 -0.48
N ALA A 222 -10.02 -2.96 -1.48
CA ALA A 222 -9.21 -3.89 -2.25
C ALA A 222 -8.40 -3.13 -3.31
N VAL A 223 -7.11 -3.45 -3.38
CA VAL A 223 -6.17 -2.90 -4.37
C VAL A 223 -5.78 -3.92 -5.44
N ALA A 224 -6.04 -5.18 -5.18
CA ALA A 224 -5.80 -6.29 -6.09
C ALA A 224 -6.77 -7.44 -5.81
N TYR A 225 -6.85 -8.39 -6.72
CA TYR A 225 -7.72 -9.55 -6.63
C TYR A 225 -6.94 -10.81 -6.98
N ASP A 226 -7.02 -11.80 -6.09
CA ASP A 226 -6.51 -13.14 -6.33
C ASP A 226 -7.58 -14.00 -6.98
N TRP A 227 -7.22 -14.62 -8.07
CA TRP A 227 -8.10 -15.48 -8.85
C TRP A 227 -7.70 -16.93 -8.72
N PHE A 228 -8.70 -17.76 -8.51
CA PHE A 228 -8.55 -19.20 -8.37
C PHE A 228 -9.42 -19.91 -9.39
N GLN A 229 -8.97 -21.06 -9.85
CA GLN A 229 -9.69 -21.87 -10.80
C GLN A 229 -9.84 -23.30 -10.29
N SER A 230 -10.96 -23.93 -10.61
CA SER A 230 -11.21 -25.35 -10.37
C SER A 230 -11.99 -25.94 -11.52
N SER A 231 -11.70 -27.20 -11.87
CA SER A 231 -12.46 -27.96 -12.84
C SER A 231 -13.61 -28.76 -12.21
N ASN A 232 -13.58 -28.98 -10.90
CA ASN A 232 -14.54 -29.85 -10.20
C ASN A 232 -15.24 -29.18 -9.02
N GLY A 233 -14.90 -27.88 -8.72
CA GLY A 233 -15.43 -27.14 -7.60
C GLY A 233 -14.89 -27.54 -6.22
N THR A 234 -13.99 -28.52 -6.15
CA THR A 234 -13.42 -29.06 -4.92
C THR A 234 -11.92 -28.80 -4.81
N THR A 235 -11.19 -29.07 -5.89
CA THR A 235 -9.75 -28.85 -5.94
C THR A 235 -9.49 -27.52 -6.64
N TRP A 236 -8.90 -26.56 -5.93
CA TRP A 236 -8.69 -25.23 -6.40
C TRP A 236 -7.22 -24.94 -6.60
N TYR A 237 -6.93 -24.22 -7.66
CA TYR A 237 -5.58 -23.80 -8.03
C TYR A 237 -5.52 -22.28 -8.14
N TYR A 238 -4.44 -21.69 -7.69
CA TYR A 238 -4.15 -20.27 -7.89
C TYR A 238 -3.87 -20.00 -9.36
N TYR A 239 -4.63 -19.07 -9.94
CA TYR A 239 -4.51 -18.69 -11.35
C TYR A 239 -3.60 -17.46 -11.53
N THR A 240 -3.99 -16.32 -10.98
CA THR A 240 -3.24 -15.07 -11.08
C THR A 240 -3.74 -14.03 -10.07
N THR A 241 -2.98 -12.97 -9.90
CA THR A 241 -3.42 -11.74 -9.19
C THR A 241 -3.51 -10.59 -10.19
N THR A 242 -4.63 -9.88 -10.17
CA THR A 242 -4.84 -8.67 -10.99
C THR A 242 -5.06 -7.45 -10.10
N THR A 243 -4.68 -6.28 -10.57
CA THR A 243 -5.00 -4.99 -9.92
C THR A 243 -6.38 -4.49 -10.31
N THR A 244 -7.03 -5.17 -11.25
CA THR A 244 -8.40 -4.90 -11.70
C THR A 244 -9.33 -6.00 -11.20
N ASN A 245 -10.61 -5.68 -11.03
CA ASN A 245 -11.64 -6.62 -10.59
C ASN A 245 -12.14 -7.56 -11.72
N THR A 246 -11.34 -7.71 -12.77
CA THR A 246 -11.62 -8.58 -13.91
C THR A 246 -10.40 -9.39 -14.30
N VAL A 247 -10.64 -10.60 -14.81
CA VAL A 247 -9.61 -11.50 -15.33
C VAL A 247 -10.14 -12.29 -16.53
N THR A 248 -9.30 -12.54 -17.51
CA THR A 248 -9.62 -13.47 -18.61
C THR A 248 -8.80 -14.73 -18.45
N MET A 249 -9.49 -15.85 -18.24
CA MET A 249 -8.89 -17.17 -18.12
C MET A 249 -8.89 -17.85 -19.50
N THR A 250 -7.69 -18.14 -19.99
CA THR A 250 -7.47 -18.67 -21.34
C THR A 250 -7.31 -20.18 -21.39
N SER A 251 -7.06 -20.82 -20.24
CA SER A 251 -6.85 -22.28 -20.15
C SER A 251 -7.39 -22.80 -18.81
N VAL A 252 -7.65 -24.11 -18.77
CA VAL A 252 -7.91 -24.84 -17.54
C VAL A 252 -6.58 -25.25 -16.92
N ILE A 253 -6.33 -24.88 -15.68
CA ILE A 253 -5.10 -25.25 -14.97
C ILE A 253 -5.34 -26.47 -14.07
N THR A 254 -4.30 -27.28 -13.91
CA THR A 254 -4.29 -28.48 -13.05
C THR A 254 -3.28 -28.41 -11.92
N SER A 255 -2.58 -27.26 -11.80
CA SER A 255 -1.64 -26.94 -10.74
C SER A 255 -1.63 -25.44 -10.50
N ASN A 256 -1.14 -25.00 -9.36
CA ASN A 256 -0.99 -23.58 -9.09
C ASN A 256 -0.02 -22.92 -10.08
N ASN A 257 -0.42 -21.80 -10.64
CA ASN A 257 0.51 -20.93 -11.35
C ASN A 257 1.54 -20.36 -10.38
N ALA A 258 2.69 -19.95 -10.92
CA ALA A 258 3.70 -19.30 -10.12
C ALA A 258 3.13 -18.02 -9.48
N LEU A 259 3.39 -17.85 -8.21
CA LEU A 259 3.09 -16.60 -7.53
C LEU A 259 3.86 -15.46 -8.23
N PRO A 260 3.24 -14.29 -8.42
CA PRO A 260 3.98 -13.11 -8.83
C PRO A 260 5.15 -12.94 -7.86
N SER A 261 6.36 -12.81 -8.44
CA SER A 261 7.65 -12.95 -7.74
C SER A 261 7.67 -12.28 -6.36
N SER A 262 8.44 -12.84 -5.49
CA SER A 262 9.03 -12.46 -4.18
C SER A 262 8.68 -11.11 -3.50
N THR A 263 7.95 -10.21 -4.14
CA THR A 263 7.48 -8.94 -3.56
C THR A 263 6.14 -9.07 -2.85
N LEU A 264 5.39 -10.14 -3.12
CA LEU A 264 4.15 -10.43 -2.40
C LEU A 264 4.48 -11.34 -1.22
N ALA A 265 4.24 -10.85 -0.02
CA ALA A 265 4.39 -11.68 1.18
C ALA A 265 3.52 -12.94 1.04
N PRO A 266 4.00 -14.10 1.50
CA PRO A 266 3.18 -15.30 1.55
C PRO A 266 1.96 -15.02 2.42
N ASP A 267 0.78 -15.14 1.86
CA ASP A 267 -0.47 -14.97 2.56
C ASP A 267 -1.38 -16.19 2.36
N LEU A 268 -2.43 -16.23 3.15
CA LEU A 268 -3.38 -17.34 3.11
C LEU A 268 -4.27 -17.32 1.87
N SER A 269 -4.36 -16.18 1.16
CA SER A 269 -5.18 -16.08 -0.06
C SER A 269 -4.52 -16.70 -1.29
N THR A 270 -3.25 -17.09 -1.20
CA THR A 270 -2.57 -17.82 -2.29
C THR A 270 -3.13 -19.22 -2.53
N THR A 271 -3.83 -19.76 -1.55
CA THR A 271 -4.59 -21.01 -1.66
C THR A 271 -6.08 -20.71 -1.54
N TRP A 272 -6.92 -21.48 -2.23
CA TRP A 272 -8.37 -21.29 -2.15
C TRP A 272 -8.90 -21.46 -0.73
N GLN A 273 -8.39 -22.44 0.01
CA GLN A 273 -8.76 -22.64 1.41
C GLN A 273 -8.34 -21.44 2.28
N GLY A 274 -7.16 -20.90 2.03
CA GLY A 274 -6.69 -19.68 2.66
C GLY A 274 -7.58 -18.49 2.30
N ALA A 275 -7.94 -18.34 1.03
CA ALA A 275 -8.83 -17.26 0.58
C ALA A 275 -10.22 -17.35 1.22
N GLN A 276 -10.79 -18.53 1.37
CA GLN A 276 -12.07 -18.73 2.03
C GLN A 276 -12.00 -18.44 3.54
N ASN A 277 -10.86 -18.71 4.16
CA ASN A 277 -10.65 -18.57 5.60
C ASN A 277 -9.85 -17.31 5.95
N SER A 278 -9.58 -16.40 4.98
CA SER A 278 -8.61 -15.33 5.15
C SER A 278 -8.88 -14.49 6.41
N ILE A 279 -8.27 -14.96 7.48
CA ILE A 279 -8.04 -14.20 8.70
C ILE A 279 -6.56 -13.89 8.67
N PRO A 280 -6.16 -12.63 8.66
CA PRO A 280 -4.74 -12.30 8.68
C PRO A 280 -4.03 -13.04 9.80
N THR A 281 -2.88 -13.64 9.51
CA THR A 281 -2.14 -14.47 10.48
C THR A 281 -1.69 -13.70 11.72
N TYR A 282 -1.63 -12.39 11.66
CA TYR A 282 -1.31 -11.52 12.79
C TYR A 282 -2.55 -11.02 13.54
N LEU A 283 -3.76 -11.41 13.14
CA LEU A 283 -4.96 -11.18 13.94
C LEU A 283 -4.91 -12.06 15.17
N SER A 284 -4.84 -11.45 16.34
CA SER A 284 -4.96 -12.16 17.61
C SER A 284 -6.44 -12.33 17.97
N THR A 285 -6.85 -13.55 18.20
CA THR A 285 -8.19 -13.86 18.76
C THR A 285 -8.27 -13.56 20.25
N ALA A 286 -7.18 -13.13 20.88
CA ALA A 286 -7.08 -12.99 22.32
C ALA A 286 -7.81 -11.76 22.90
N ASP A 287 -8.17 -10.79 22.07
CA ASP A 287 -8.90 -9.59 22.50
C ASP A 287 -10.39 -9.68 22.10
N ASN A 288 -11.19 -10.28 22.95
CA ASN A 288 -12.66 -10.25 22.89
C ASN A 288 -13.34 -10.78 21.62
N GLY A 289 -12.69 -11.67 20.88
CA GLY A 289 -13.26 -12.22 19.64
C GLY A 289 -13.38 -11.20 18.50
N SER A 290 -12.93 -9.98 18.71
CA SER A 290 -12.71 -9.00 17.65
C SER A 290 -11.37 -9.27 17.02
N ALA A 291 -11.31 -9.23 15.71
CA ALA A 291 -10.08 -9.33 14.96
C ALA A 291 -9.10 -8.24 15.44
N ASN A 292 -8.17 -8.62 16.30
CA ASN A 292 -7.20 -7.69 16.88
C ASN A 292 -5.89 -7.89 16.17
N ALA A 293 -5.67 -7.08 15.15
CA ALA A 293 -4.42 -7.07 14.44
C ALA A 293 -3.31 -6.44 15.28
N ASN A 294 -2.11 -6.95 15.16
CA ASN A 294 -0.92 -6.28 15.68
C ASN A 294 -0.51 -5.06 14.84
N ASP A 295 -1.33 -4.71 13.87
CA ASP A 295 -1.17 -3.57 13.00
C ASP A 295 -2.12 -2.43 13.36
N TYR A 296 -1.81 -1.19 13.01
CA TYR A 296 -2.73 -0.07 13.06
C TYR A 296 -3.28 0.21 11.65
N ASP A 297 -4.44 0.87 11.58
CA ASP A 297 -5.02 1.26 10.31
C ASP A 297 -4.22 2.40 9.69
N GLY A 298 -3.66 2.16 8.51
CA GLY A 298 -2.98 3.17 7.71
C GLY A 298 -3.97 3.98 6.87
N PHE A 299 -3.43 4.83 6.00
CA PHE A 299 -4.22 5.75 5.19
C PHE A 299 -5.22 5.02 4.27
N MET A 300 -4.79 3.97 3.57
CA MET A 300 -5.70 3.21 2.70
C MET A 300 -6.80 2.50 3.49
N ALA A 301 -6.50 2.03 4.69
CA ALA A 301 -7.48 1.42 5.58
C ALA A 301 -8.49 2.44 6.10
N SER A 302 -8.08 3.68 6.39
CA SER A 302 -8.99 4.75 6.80
C SER A 302 -9.99 5.14 5.71
N LEU A 303 -9.64 4.92 4.44
CA LEU A 303 -10.50 5.17 3.28
C LEU A 303 -11.36 3.97 2.86
N SER A 304 -11.09 2.79 3.40
CA SER A 304 -11.90 1.59 3.20
C SER A 304 -13.20 1.75 4.00
N GLY A 305 -14.31 1.77 3.33
CA GLY A 305 -15.56 1.74 4.00
C GLY A 305 -16.14 0.35 4.00
N ASP A 306 -17.03 -0.14 4.64
CA ASP A 306 -17.62 -1.46 4.54
C ASP A 306 -16.99 -2.57 5.39
N TYR A 307 -16.30 -2.22 6.42
CA TYR A 307 -15.93 -3.19 7.44
C TYR A 307 -16.92 -3.15 8.60
N ASN A 308 -17.08 -4.26 9.29
CA ASN A 308 -18.05 -4.44 10.37
C ASN A 308 -17.74 -3.61 11.63
N GLY A 309 -17.55 -2.30 11.46
CA GLY A 309 -17.37 -1.37 12.56
C GLY A 309 -16.04 -1.44 13.29
N THR A 310 -15.00 -2.00 12.68
CA THR A 310 -13.71 -2.21 13.34
C THR A 310 -12.65 -1.15 13.01
N GLY A 311 -12.82 -0.37 11.96
CA GLY A 311 -11.89 0.70 11.61
C GLY A 311 -12.18 2.04 12.29
N GLN A 312 -11.33 3.03 12.03
CA GLN A 312 -11.42 4.35 12.66
C GLN A 312 -12.75 5.04 12.41
N TRP A 313 -13.32 4.89 11.22
CA TRP A 313 -14.53 5.54 10.75
C TRP A 313 -15.71 4.59 10.55
N GLY A 314 -15.59 3.38 11.05
CA GLY A 314 -16.69 2.42 11.08
C GLY A 314 -17.53 2.61 12.35
N THR A 315 -18.85 2.70 12.19
CA THR A 315 -19.76 2.67 13.34
C THR A 315 -20.01 1.21 13.71
N PRO A 316 -19.68 0.76 14.92
CA PRO A 316 -19.90 -0.61 15.33
C PRO A 316 -21.36 -1.04 15.11
N GLY A 317 -21.56 -2.08 14.31
CA GLY A 317 -22.88 -2.70 14.10
C GLY A 317 -23.83 -1.98 13.14
N SER A 318 -23.49 -0.81 12.57
CA SER A 318 -24.43 -0.03 11.74
C SER A 318 -24.29 -0.27 10.24
N GLY A 319 -23.21 -0.88 9.78
CA GLY A 319 -22.93 -1.00 8.34
C GLY A 319 -22.80 0.34 7.60
N THR A 320 -22.51 1.42 8.35
CA THR A 320 -22.37 2.76 7.78
C THR A 320 -21.16 2.80 6.86
N ALA A 321 -21.36 3.24 5.64
CA ALA A 321 -20.29 3.40 4.66
C ALA A 321 -19.31 4.49 5.12
N ASN A 322 -18.03 4.28 4.85
CA ASN A 322 -17.00 5.30 5.05
C ASN A 322 -17.33 6.57 4.23
N PRO A 323 -17.19 7.77 4.78
CA PRO A 323 -17.59 9.00 4.10
C PRO A 323 -16.64 9.42 2.95
N SER A 324 -15.50 8.75 2.76
CA SER A 324 -14.59 9.06 1.65
C SER A 324 -15.23 8.77 0.28
N VAL A 325 -14.84 9.55 -0.72
CA VAL A 325 -15.24 9.29 -2.11
C VAL A 325 -14.55 8.03 -2.60
N PHE A 326 -15.32 7.07 -3.10
CA PHE A 326 -14.75 5.84 -3.66
C PHE A 326 -15.43 5.51 -4.98
N THR A 327 -14.64 5.37 -6.03
CA THR A 327 -15.10 4.95 -7.36
C THR A 327 -14.16 3.88 -7.91
N SER A 328 -14.73 2.88 -8.57
CA SER A 328 -13.97 1.86 -9.30
C SER A 328 -14.18 2.02 -10.79
N LEU A 329 -13.10 1.98 -11.55
CA LEU A 329 -13.15 1.97 -13.01
C LEU A 329 -13.40 0.57 -13.60
N ASN A 330 -13.46 -0.46 -12.77
CA ASN A 330 -13.72 -1.84 -13.20
C ASN A 330 -12.79 -2.32 -14.32
N GLY A 331 -11.53 -1.91 -14.29
CA GLY A 331 -10.53 -2.27 -15.29
C GLY A 331 -10.55 -1.40 -16.55
N ALA A 332 -11.29 -0.29 -16.55
CA ALA A 332 -11.18 0.68 -17.62
C ALA A 332 -9.91 1.54 -17.47
N ALA A 333 -9.30 1.88 -18.58
CA ALA A 333 -8.18 2.81 -18.63
C ALA A 333 -8.68 4.26 -18.47
N LEU A 334 -7.76 5.13 -18.08
CA LEU A 334 -8.01 6.58 -18.04
C LEU A 334 -8.26 7.10 -19.46
N THR A 335 -9.15 8.08 -19.59
CA THR A 335 -9.46 8.73 -20.87
C THR A 335 -9.23 10.23 -20.81
N LEU A 336 -8.78 10.80 -21.92
CA LEU A 336 -8.57 12.23 -22.08
C LEU A 336 -9.70 12.83 -22.93
N THR A 337 -10.43 13.78 -22.37
CA THR A 337 -11.48 14.52 -23.10
C THR A 337 -11.30 16.01 -22.87
N GLY A 338 -11.19 16.77 -23.97
CA GLY A 338 -11.06 18.22 -23.87
C GLY A 338 -9.81 18.73 -23.14
N GLY A 339 -8.77 17.90 -23.02
CA GLY A 339 -7.51 18.25 -22.33
C GLY A 339 -7.48 17.91 -20.84
N THR A 340 -8.56 17.32 -20.30
CA THR A 340 -8.64 16.84 -18.93
C THR A 340 -8.81 15.32 -18.87
N ILE A 341 -8.33 14.70 -17.79
CA ILE A 341 -8.56 13.26 -17.53
C ILE A 341 -9.94 13.12 -16.93
N THR A 342 -10.85 12.59 -17.75
CA THR A 342 -12.28 12.54 -17.46
C THR A 342 -12.58 11.84 -16.14
N GLU A 343 -11.94 10.71 -15.87
CA GLU A 343 -12.20 9.88 -14.69
C GLU A 343 -11.75 10.58 -13.41
N ILE A 344 -10.60 11.27 -13.44
CA ILE A 344 -10.09 12.01 -12.27
C ILE A 344 -11.02 13.19 -11.97
N GLU A 345 -11.44 13.92 -13.01
CA GLU A 345 -12.31 15.07 -12.85
C GLU A 345 -13.70 14.66 -12.35
N GLN A 346 -14.32 13.67 -13.02
CA GLN A 346 -15.70 13.26 -12.76
C GLN A 346 -15.85 12.47 -11.45
N TYR A 347 -14.89 11.59 -11.15
CA TYR A 347 -15.04 10.66 -10.03
C TYR A 347 -14.25 11.03 -8.77
N LEU A 348 -13.31 11.97 -8.86
CA LEU A 348 -12.58 12.46 -7.69
C LEU A 348 -12.86 13.94 -7.43
N PHE A 349 -12.56 14.83 -8.37
CA PHE A 349 -12.61 16.27 -8.13
C PHE A 349 -14.02 16.80 -7.95
N GLN A 350 -14.94 16.42 -8.83
CA GLN A 350 -16.32 16.90 -8.78
C GLN A 350 -17.06 16.42 -7.51
N PRO A 351 -16.98 15.14 -7.09
CA PRO A 351 -17.61 14.70 -5.85
C PRO A 351 -17.00 15.36 -4.62
N LEU A 352 -15.65 15.47 -4.53
CA LEU A 352 -14.99 16.16 -3.43
C LEU A 352 -15.41 17.62 -3.32
N TRP A 353 -15.44 18.35 -4.45
CA TRP A 353 -15.92 19.72 -4.48
C TRP A 353 -17.39 19.84 -4.06
N THR A 354 -18.23 18.91 -4.49
CA THR A 354 -19.64 18.92 -4.11
C THR A 354 -19.85 18.66 -2.64
N GLN A 355 -19.07 17.73 -2.06
CA GLN A 355 -19.23 17.34 -0.64
C GLN A 355 -18.64 18.37 0.33
N ILE A 356 -17.42 18.82 0.10
CA ILE A 356 -16.65 19.59 1.09
C ILE A 356 -16.19 20.96 0.60
N LYS A 357 -16.44 21.31 -0.68
CA LYS A 357 -15.98 22.57 -1.29
C LYS A 357 -14.46 22.76 -1.19
N ALA A 358 -13.69 21.67 -1.18
CA ALA A 358 -12.23 21.70 -1.16
C ALA A 358 -11.65 21.03 -2.41
N SER A 359 -10.51 21.56 -2.86
CA SER A 359 -9.65 20.88 -3.84
C SER A 359 -8.68 19.97 -3.11
N PRO A 360 -8.39 18.77 -3.61
CA PRO A 360 -7.30 17.95 -3.08
C PRO A 360 -5.97 18.71 -3.09
N THR A 361 -5.15 18.42 -2.10
CA THR A 361 -3.79 18.98 -2.02
C THR A 361 -2.85 18.29 -3.00
N ALA A 362 -3.03 16.98 -3.21
CA ALA A 362 -2.24 16.18 -4.13
C ALA A 362 -2.99 14.95 -4.63
N LEU A 363 -2.58 14.45 -5.80
CA LEU A 363 -2.94 13.15 -6.32
C LEU A 363 -1.77 12.17 -6.08
N MET A 364 -1.99 11.18 -5.25
CA MET A 364 -1.03 10.11 -5.00
C MET A 364 -1.25 8.99 -6.01
N VAL A 365 -0.22 8.64 -6.75
CA VAL A 365 -0.27 7.63 -7.81
C VAL A 365 0.93 6.68 -7.73
N ASN A 366 0.77 5.48 -8.29
CA ASN A 366 1.91 4.60 -8.56
C ASN A 366 2.68 5.09 -9.80
N ALA A 367 3.92 4.64 -9.96
CA ALA A 367 4.74 5.00 -11.13
C ALA A 367 4.10 4.61 -12.47
N ALA A 368 3.35 3.51 -12.51
CA ALA A 368 2.65 3.05 -13.72
C ALA A 368 1.54 4.03 -14.12
N GLN A 369 0.69 4.45 -13.17
CA GLN A 369 -0.37 5.43 -13.42
C GLN A 369 0.19 6.83 -13.73
N ALA A 370 1.31 7.22 -13.11
CA ALA A 370 1.99 8.47 -13.45
C ALA A 370 2.46 8.48 -14.91
N GLN A 371 3.00 7.35 -15.39
CA GLN A 371 3.38 7.18 -16.79
C GLN A 371 2.16 7.17 -17.71
N GLU A 372 1.07 6.52 -17.34
CA GLU A 372 -0.18 6.49 -18.10
C GLU A 372 -0.76 7.89 -18.26
N VAL A 373 -0.86 8.66 -17.16
CA VAL A 373 -1.30 10.06 -17.17
C VAL A 373 -0.42 10.91 -18.09
N ALA A 374 0.91 10.75 -18.00
CA ALA A 374 1.84 11.47 -18.86
C ALA A 374 1.66 11.11 -20.34
N ASN A 375 1.50 9.83 -20.66
CA ASN A 375 1.29 9.36 -22.03
C ASN A 375 -0.04 9.87 -22.62
N LEU A 376 -1.11 9.89 -21.82
CA LEU A 376 -2.41 10.41 -22.27
C LEU A 376 -2.34 11.90 -22.60
N ILE A 377 -1.77 12.71 -21.72
CA ILE A 377 -1.72 14.17 -21.90
C ILE A 377 -0.75 14.53 -23.01
N LEU A 378 0.43 13.92 -23.05
CA LEU A 378 1.46 14.22 -24.06
C LEU A 378 1.17 13.57 -25.42
N GLY A 379 0.48 12.44 -25.46
CA GLY A 379 0.06 11.76 -26.68
C GLY A 379 -1.15 12.41 -27.36
N SER A 380 -1.79 13.38 -26.70
CA SER A 380 -2.94 14.06 -27.30
C SER A 380 -2.49 15.00 -28.43
N THR A 381 -3.32 15.13 -29.46
CA THR A 381 -3.10 16.08 -30.58
C THR A 381 -3.13 17.55 -30.15
N SER A 382 -3.59 17.82 -28.94
CA SER A 382 -3.61 19.15 -28.33
C SER A 382 -2.38 19.45 -27.48
N ALA A 383 -1.43 18.50 -27.34
CA ALA A 383 -0.21 18.72 -26.60
C ALA A 383 0.68 19.74 -27.31
N THR A 384 0.86 20.89 -26.70
CA THR A 384 1.82 21.89 -27.19
C THR A 384 3.22 21.45 -26.79
N THR A 385 4.00 20.97 -27.73
CA THR A 385 5.40 20.64 -27.51
C THR A 385 6.19 21.93 -27.35
N TYR A 386 6.62 22.26 -26.14
CA TYR A 386 7.54 23.37 -25.92
C TYR A 386 8.94 22.96 -26.37
N LEU A 387 9.34 23.50 -27.52
CA LEU A 387 10.74 23.47 -27.97
C LEU A 387 11.49 24.55 -27.18
N ASN A 388 12.28 24.16 -26.23
CA ASN A 388 13.15 25.10 -25.51
C ASN A 388 14.37 25.39 -26.38
N THR A 389 14.44 26.59 -26.89
CA THR A 389 15.62 27.11 -27.59
C THR A 389 16.57 27.74 -26.58
N ASP A 390 17.81 27.29 -26.51
CA ASP A 390 18.83 27.95 -25.70
C ASP A 390 19.21 29.33 -26.32
N SER A 391 19.92 30.14 -25.54
CA SER A 391 20.38 31.48 -25.98
C SER A 391 21.28 31.45 -27.22
N ALA A 392 21.69 30.27 -27.68
CA ALA A 392 22.48 30.07 -28.91
C ALA A 392 21.64 29.57 -30.10
N GLY A 393 20.30 29.55 -29.97
CA GLY A 393 19.40 29.12 -31.05
C GLY A 393 19.38 27.61 -31.31
N ARG A 394 19.92 26.81 -30.39
CA ARG A 394 19.88 25.34 -30.49
C ARG A 394 18.59 24.82 -29.93
N VAL A 395 17.90 24.02 -30.73
CA VAL A 395 16.67 23.32 -30.28
C VAL A 395 17.06 22.10 -29.46
N ASN A 396 16.89 22.16 -28.16
CA ASN A 396 17.01 20.99 -27.30
C ASN A 396 15.67 20.23 -27.30
N VAL A 397 15.64 19.11 -27.99
CA VAL A 397 14.53 18.15 -27.91
C VAL A 397 14.80 17.28 -26.71
N THR A 398 14.11 17.53 -25.60
CA THR A 398 14.14 16.61 -24.46
C THR A 398 13.16 15.48 -24.76
N ALA A 399 13.68 14.29 -24.97
CA ALA A 399 12.85 13.10 -25.10
C ALA A 399 12.33 12.71 -23.70
N GLY A 400 11.03 12.76 -23.52
CA GLY A 400 10.33 12.40 -22.28
C GLY A 400 9.48 13.54 -21.74
N GLY A 401 8.18 13.29 -21.59
CA GLY A 401 7.25 14.23 -20.99
C GLY A 401 6.99 13.88 -19.53
N ARG A 402 6.92 14.90 -18.69
CA ARG A 402 6.47 14.77 -17.31
C ARG A 402 5.25 15.65 -17.11
N VAL A 403 4.16 15.05 -16.62
CA VAL A 403 3.02 15.79 -16.11
C VAL A 403 3.19 15.89 -14.60
N GLY A 404 3.42 17.09 -14.10
CA GLY A 404 3.64 17.33 -12.67
C GLY A 404 2.37 17.66 -11.90
N GLN A 405 1.30 18.06 -12.60
CA GLN A 405 0.07 18.53 -11.99
C GLN A 405 -1.13 18.36 -12.93
N VAL A 406 -2.31 18.25 -12.34
CA VAL A 406 -3.60 18.20 -13.03
C VAL A 406 -4.44 19.39 -12.57
N ILE A 407 -5.17 20.02 -13.47
CA ILE A 407 -6.04 21.16 -13.15
C ILE A 407 -7.38 20.62 -12.62
N ASN A 408 -7.80 21.10 -11.46
CA ASN A 408 -9.13 20.85 -10.90
C ASN A 408 -10.11 21.91 -11.41
N ALA A 409 -10.76 21.63 -12.54
CA ALA A 409 -11.71 22.55 -13.15
C ALA A 409 -12.96 22.80 -12.27
N PRO A 410 -13.57 21.80 -11.62
CA PRO A 410 -14.66 22.00 -10.65
C PRO A 410 -14.36 22.98 -9.53
N ALA A 411 -13.11 23.07 -9.10
CA ALA A 411 -12.66 24.00 -8.05
C ALA A 411 -12.19 25.37 -8.59
N GLY A 412 -12.46 25.68 -9.85
CA GLY A 412 -12.09 26.96 -10.45
C GLY A 412 -10.65 27.00 -11.03
N GLY A 413 -10.10 25.83 -11.37
CA GLY A 413 -8.80 25.74 -12.04
C GLY A 413 -7.61 25.66 -11.09
N VAL A 414 -7.79 25.13 -9.89
CA VAL A 414 -6.72 24.89 -8.94
C VAL A 414 -5.79 23.79 -9.46
N GLU A 415 -4.50 24.01 -9.41
CA GLU A 415 -3.47 23.04 -9.79
C GLU A 415 -3.25 22.03 -8.67
N VAL A 416 -3.40 20.73 -8.98
CA VAL A 416 -3.21 19.62 -8.05
C VAL A 416 -1.96 18.84 -8.48
N PRO A 417 -0.90 18.82 -7.68
CA PRO A 417 0.34 18.12 -8.00
C PRO A 417 0.13 16.60 -7.97
N ILE A 418 0.90 15.90 -8.83
CA ILE A 418 0.97 14.44 -8.85
C ILE A 418 2.17 14.00 -8.03
N GLU A 419 1.91 13.23 -6.97
CA GLU A 419 2.92 12.62 -6.11
C GLU A 419 3.04 11.13 -6.42
N VAL A 420 4.23 10.69 -6.79
CA VAL A 420 4.49 9.28 -7.09
C VAL A 420 4.96 8.57 -5.84
N HIS A 421 4.21 7.53 -5.45
CA HIS A 421 4.52 6.70 -4.30
C HIS A 421 4.90 5.28 -4.72
N THR A 422 6.08 4.83 -4.30
CA THR A 422 6.58 3.49 -4.59
C THR A 422 5.81 2.39 -3.87
N SER A 423 5.23 2.73 -2.73
CA SER A 423 4.46 1.80 -1.88
C SER A 423 2.96 1.80 -2.19
N LEU A 424 2.49 2.63 -3.11
CA LEU A 424 1.10 2.58 -3.56
C LEU A 424 0.94 1.47 -4.60
N PRO A 425 -0.01 0.54 -4.43
CA PRO A 425 -0.25 -0.50 -5.42
C PRO A 425 -0.70 0.06 -6.78
N PRO A 426 -0.30 -0.56 -7.90
CA PRO A 426 -0.77 -0.17 -9.22
C PRO A 426 -2.31 -0.23 -9.31
N GLY A 427 -2.90 0.58 -10.18
CA GLY A 427 -4.36 0.62 -10.37
C GLY A 427 -5.13 1.40 -9.32
N THR A 428 -4.43 2.10 -8.41
CA THR A 428 -5.06 2.92 -7.37
C THR A 428 -4.55 4.36 -7.44
N ILE A 429 -5.47 5.32 -7.50
CA ILE A 429 -5.20 6.76 -7.45
C ILE A 429 -5.92 7.33 -6.23
N ILE A 430 -5.22 8.08 -5.39
CA ILE A 430 -5.78 8.66 -4.17
C ILE A 430 -5.69 10.18 -4.25
N ALA A 431 -6.83 10.85 -4.10
CA ALA A 431 -6.89 12.29 -3.92
C ALA A 431 -6.77 12.60 -2.43
N ARG A 432 -5.66 13.23 -2.05
CA ARG A 432 -5.33 13.58 -0.68
C ARG A 432 -5.61 15.06 -0.41
N THR A 433 -6.25 15.35 0.73
CA THR A 433 -6.50 16.71 1.19
C THR A 433 -5.91 16.90 2.59
N ASP A 434 -4.91 17.78 2.72
CA ASP A 434 -4.21 18.00 3.98
C ASP A 434 -4.91 19.04 4.87
N ARG A 435 -5.76 19.87 4.27
CA ARG A 435 -6.49 20.93 4.98
C ARG A 435 -7.94 20.97 4.50
N VAL A 436 -8.85 21.01 5.45
CA VAL A 436 -10.28 21.18 5.18
C VAL A 436 -10.69 22.63 5.36
N PRO A 437 -11.59 23.18 4.53
CA PRO A 437 -12.01 24.57 4.56
C PRO A 437 -13.04 24.85 5.66
N PHE A 438 -12.93 24.18 6.81
CA PHE A 438 -13.86 24.36 7.93
C PHE A 438 -13.28 25.36 8.95
N PRO A 439 -13.90 26.53 9.12
CA PRO A 439 -13.33 27.61 9.95
C PRO A 439 -13.19 27.24 11.44
N GLN A 440 -13.96 26.29 11.91
CA GLN A 440 -13.94 25.80 13.29
C GLN A 440 -13.12 24.51 13.48
N ALA A 441 -12.54 23.97 12.40
CA ALA A 441 -11.66 22.83 12.51
C ALA A 441 -10.34 23.28 13.14
N ASN A 442 -10.23 23.16 14.44
CA ASN A 442 -8.98 23.37 15.18
C ASN A 442 -7.98 22.21 14.90
N ILE A 443 -7.81 21.90 13.63
CA ILE A 443 -7.03 20.77 13.12
C ILE A 443 -5.87 21.36 12.32
N SER A 444 -4.66 21.19 12.82
CA SER A 444 -3.45 21.64 12.13
C SER A 444 -3.15 20.79 10.89
N SER A 445 -3.51 19.52 10.91
CA SER A 445 -3.39 18.57 9.79
C SER A 445 -4.51 17.54 9.85
N VAL A 446 -5.02 17.14 8.68
CA VAL A 446 -6.03 16.08 8.56
C VAL A 446 -5.41 14.73 8.84
N LEU A 447 -4.20 14.49 8.33
CA LEU A 447 -3.44 13.26 8.52
C LEU A 447 -2.39 13.45 9.61
N GLU A 448 -2.44 12.63 10.62
CA GLU A 448 -1.59 12.73 11.80
C GLU A 448 -1.11 11.35 12.26
N TYR A 449 0.15 11.24 12.61
CA TYR A 449 0.65 10.10 13.36
C TYR A 449 0.81 10.49 14.82
N ARG A 450 0.00 9.90 15.68
CA ARG A 450 0.11 10.10 17.13
C ARG A 450 1.02 9.06 17.73
N SER A 451 2.12 9.51 18.34
CA SER A 451 3.05 8.64 19.04
C SER A 451 2.79 8.63 20.53
N LEU A 452 2.57 7.46 21.11
CA LEU A 452 2.64 7.23 22.55
C LEU A 452 4.11 7.16 22.99
N ARG A 453 4.93 6.57 22.13
CA ARG A 453 6.39 6.52 22.25
C ARG A 453 7.01 6.69 20.89
N ASP A 454 7.87 7.67 20.76
CA ASP A 454 8.62 7.90 19.54
C ASP A 454 9.61 6.77 19.26
N THR A 455 10.16 6.74 18.06
CA THR A 455 11.14 5.73 17.66
C THR A 455 12.36 5.82 18.58
N ALA A 456 12.61 4.77 19.33
CA ALA A 456 13.71 4.66 20.26
C ALA A 456 14.42 3.32 20.11
N GLN A 457 15.73 3.33 20.35
CA GLN A 457 16.53 2.13 20.43
C GLN A 457 16.53 1.61 21.86
N PHE A 458 16.35 0.31 22.01
CA PHE A 458 16.45 -0.42 23.26
C PHE A 458 17.58 -1.44 23.15
N ASP A 459 18.57 -1.32 24.00
CA ASP A 459 19.70 -2.25 24.07
C ASP A 459 19.47 -3.26 25.21
N TYR A 460 19.50 -4.55 24.89
CA TYR A 460 19.28 -5.62 25.85
C TYR A 460 20.57 -6.18 26.46
N GLY A 461 21.71 -5.57 26.13
CA GLY A 461 23.01 -6.02 26.60
C GLY A 461 23.49 -7.31 25.90
N ILE A 462 24.50 -7.95 26.49
CA ILE A 462 25.03 -9.23 25.99
C ILE A 462 24.16 -10.35 26.56
N SER A 463 23.40 -11.01 25.72
CA SER A 463 22.62 -12.17 26.10
C SER A 463 23.20 -13.44 25.51
N ARG A 464 23.17 -14.52 26.29
CA ARG A 464 23.43 -15.88 25.83
C ARG A 464 22.09 -16.60 25.76
N ILE A 465 21.44 -16.61 24.59
CA ILE A 465 20.27 -17.47 24.44
C ILE A 465 20.82 -18.89 24.25
N ALA A 466 20.51 -19.73 25.21
CA ALA A 466 20.69 -21.18 25.09
C ALA A 466 19.68 -21.68 24.05
N ASN A 467 19.99 -21.57 22.78
CA ASN A 467 19.24 -22.24 21.76
C ASN A 467 19.99 -23.46 21.26
N THR A 468 19.28 -24.51 20.97
CA THR A 468 19.72 -25.83 20.54
C THR A 468 20.55 -25.86 19.26
N SER A 469 20.83 -24.74 18.64
CA SER A 469 21.58 -24.58 17.40
C SER A 469 22.60 -23.44 17.49
N GLY A 470 23.58 -23.54 18.37
CA GLY A 470 24.82 -22.72 18.28
C GLY A 470 24.69 -21.26 18.77
N GLY A 471 24.01 -21.01 19.88
CA GLY A 471 23.96 -19.69 20.51
C GLY A 471 25.28 -19.28 21.16
N GLY A 472 26.08 -18.45 20.49
CA GLY A 472 27.22 -17.72 21.06
C GLY A 472 26.78 -16.44 21.80
N PRO A 473 27.73 -15.76 22.48
CA PRO A 473 27.46 -14.46 23.09
C PRO A 473 27.14 -13.45 22.00
N ARG A 474 26.00 -12.70 22.18
CA ARG A 474 25.54 -11.73 21.22
C ARG A 474 24.90 -10.52 21.91
N LYS A 475 25.04 -9.37 21.29
CA LYS A 475 24.37 -8.15 21.70
C LYS A 475 23.11 -8.00 20.88
N GLU A 476 21.97 -7.92 21.56
CA GLU A 476 20.66 -7.73 20.96
C GLU A 476 20.18 -6.30 21.21
N PHE A 477 19.51 -5.74 20.22
CA PHE A 477 18.88 -4.43 20.32
C PHE A 477 17.58 -4.41 19.50
N GLU A 478 16.69 -3.51 19.84
CA GLU A 478 15.42 -3.31 19.15
C GLU A 478 15.22 -1.83 18.88
N ILE A 479 14.82 -1.49 17.67
CA ILE A 479 14.33 -0.15 17.33
C ILE A 479 12.83 -0.23 17.30
N ARG A 480 12.17 0.51 18.18
CA ARG A 480 10.73 0.38 18.41
C ARG A 480 10.07 1.74 18.56
N SER A 481 8.85 1.87 18.01
CA SER A 481 7.92 2.97 18.24
C SER A 481 6.55 2.43 18.65
N VAL A 482 5.73 3.24 19.31
CA VAL A 482 4.33 2.91 19.62
C VAL A 482 3.48 4.09 19.20
N GLY A 483 2.58 3.88 18.27
CA GLY A 483 1.75 4.94 17.74
C GLY A 483 0.53 4.43 16.98
N ALA A 484 -0.23 5.37 16.46
CA ALA A 484 -1.39 5.12 15.60
C ALA A 484 -1.47 6.22 14.54
N PHE A 485 -1.83 5.83 13.33
CA PHE A 485 -2.22 6.77 12.29
C PHE A 485 -3.66 7.23 12.53
N VAL A 486 -3.92 8.51 12.37
CA VAL A 486 -5.23 9.15 12.54
C VAL A 486 -5.56 9.94 11.30
N ASP A 487 -6.67 9.61 10.66
CA ASP A 487 -7.29 10.41 9.61
C ASP A 487 -8.53 11.09 10.20
N ARG A 488 -8.51 12.41 10.28
CA ARG A 488 -9.59 13.18 10.93
C ARG A 488 -10.72 13.56 10.00
N ALA A 489 -10.51 13.47 8.69
CA ALA A 489 -11.50 13.87 7.71
C ALA A 489 -11.45 13.03 6.43
N PRO A 490 -11.78 11.73 6.48
CA PRO A 490 -11.80 10.89 5.29
C PRO A 490 -12.81 11.36 4.24
N VAL A 491 -13.81 12.14 4.63
CA VAL A 491 -14.76 12.80 3.71
C VAL A 491 -14.08 13.72 2.69
N ALA A 492 -12.88 14.24 3.05
CA ALA A 492 -12.07 15.10 2.20
C ALA A 492 -11.14 14.32 1.26
N MET A 493 -11.16 13.00 1.34
CA MET A 493 -10.32 12.11 0.56
C MET A 493 -11.11 11.38 -0.52
N GLY A 494 -10.43 11.01 -1.59
CA GLY A 494 -11.04 10.24 -2.67
C GLY A 494 -10.13 9.12 -3.14
N VAL A 495 -10.72 8.00 -3.53
CA VAL A 495 -10.01 6.83 -4.08
C VAL A 495 -10.65 6.44 -5.41
N LEU A 496 -9.83 6.34 -6.43
CA LEU A 496 -10.15 5.74 -7.72
C LEU A 496 -9.39 4.43 -7.81
N SER A 497 -10.11 3.33 -7.87
CA SER A 497 -9.55 1.98 -7.85
C SER A 497 -9.79 1.24 -9.16
N ASN A 498 -9.07 0.12 -9.34
CA ASN A 498 -9.19 -0.76 -10.51
C ASN A 498 -8.98 -0.04 -11.84
N VAL A 499 -8.03 0.87 -11.89
CA VAL A 499 -7.53 1.51 -13.13
C VAL A 499 -6.62 0.52 -13.84
N SER A 500 -6.84 0.33 -15.15
CA SER A 500 -6.05 -0.63 -15.94
C SER A 500 -4.78 -0.02 -16.50
#